data_8c89b7ad25078f629d66bd19feff7476
#
_entry.id   8c89b7ad25078f629d66bd19feff7476
#
_cell.length_a   1.000
_cell.length_b   1.000
_cell.length_c   1.000
_cell.angle_alpha   90.00
_cell.angle_beta   90.00
_cell.angle_gamma   90.00
#
_symmetry.space_group_name_H-M   'P 1'
#
loop_
_entity.id
_entity.type
_entity.pdbx_description
1 polymer ?
#
loop_
_entity_poly.entity_id
_entity_poly.type
_entity_poly.pdbx_seq_one_letter_code
_entity_poly.pdbx_strand_id
1 'polypeptide(L)'
;MSNEAEKNTNPSDKVEVVQASEVLFAEQQAIIQSLKQELEASKKKVNELQDSMRRLAADFDNYKKWAAKERQTIERTASESLIKKLLDVYESLEKAVCTSKNTAENEFFNGIKMIYKEFSRILKSEGLEPIPSVGLPLDVYKHEVLMQKVNDEVPEDTILEEIQRGYLLNTFVLRPAKVVVSQKSIKENVQNQDQEKPEEEKGG
;
A
#
# COMPACT_ATOMS: atom_id res chain seq x y z
N MET A 1 -89.30 -32.04 48.92
CA MET A 1 -89.68 -32.77 47.69
C MET A 1 -88.77 -32.26 46.57
N SER A 2 -87.64 -32.78 46.45
CA SER A 2 -87.15 -33.72 45.43
C SER A 2 -87.57 -33.32 43.99
N ASN A 3 -86.67 -32.96 43.21
CA ASN A 3 -86.66 -33.47 41.83
C ASN A 3 -85.26 -33.40 41.19
N GLU A 4 -84.69 -34.60 41.21
CA GLU A 4 -83.56 -34.97 40.36
C GLU A 4 -84.02 -34.94 38.91
N ALA A 5 -83.35 -34.17 38.14
CA ALA A 5 -83.37 -34.32 36.72
C ALA A 5 -82.00 -34.90 36.27
N GLU A 6 -81.86 -36.21 36.43
CA GLU A 6 -80.84 -37.00 35.75
C GLU A 6 -81.01 -36.82 34.23
N LYS A 7 -80.10 -36.11 33.62
CA LYS A 7 -79.95 -36.04 32.13
C LYS A 7 -79.39 -37.43 31.75
N ASN A 8 -80.28 -38.29 31.26
CA ASN A 8 -79.99 -39.54 30.59
C ASN A 8 -79.29 -39.19 29.21
N THR A 9 -78.01 -38.96 29.25
CA THR A 9 -77.19 -38.82 28.02
C THR A 9 -76.83 -40.24 27.59
N ASN A 10 -77.31 -40.60 26.39
CA ASN A 10 -77.07 -41.90 25.74
C ASN A 10 -75.52 -42.15 25.62
N PRO A 11 -75.04 -43.38 25.95
CA PRO A 11 -73.61 -43.70 25.87
C PRO A 11 -72.98 -43.42 24.48
N SER A 12 -73.78 -43.51 23.40
CA SER A 12 -73.34 -43.27 22.07
C SER A 12 -72.99 -41.74 21.82
N ASP A 13 -73.80 -40.83 22.44
CA ASP A 13 -73.55 -39.37 22.26
C ASP A 13 -72.29 -38.93 23.00
N LYS A 14 -71.92 -39.59 24.12
CA LYS A 14 -70.68 -39.33 24.86
C LYS A 14 -69.45 -39.79 24.06
N VAL A 15 -69.54 -40.90 23.34
CA VAL A 15 -68.42 -41.38 22.48
C VAL A 15 -68.18 -40.51 21.30
N GLU A 16 -69.23 -40.01 20.59
CA GLU A 16 -69.10 -39.08 19.47
C GLU A 16 -68.51 -37.73 19.90
N VAL A 17 -68.91 -37.19 21.06
CA VAL A 17 -68.37 -35.92 21.56
C VAL A 17 -66.90 -36.07 21.97
N VAL A 18 -66.49 -37.22 22.53
CA VAL A 18 -65.08 -37.50 22.88
C VAL A 18 -64.24 -37.63 21.61
N GLN A 19 -64.72 -38.37 20.60
CA GLN A 19 -64.01 -38.49 19.30
C GLN A 19 -63.85 -37.19 18.57
N ALA A 20 -64.92 -36.36 18.54
CA ALA A 20 -64.86 -35.03 17.94
C ALA A 20 -63.88 -34.09 18.66
N SER A 21 -63.80 -34.18 20.01
CA SER A 21 -62.83 -33.40 20.79
C SER A 21 -61.37 -33.84 20.57
N GLU A 22 -61.12 -35.14 20.41
CA GLU A 22 -59.80 -35.68 20.12
C GLU A 22 -59.31 -35.25 18.70
N VAL A 23 -60.19 -35.27 17.70
CA VAL A 23 -59.88 -34.79 16.34
C VAL A 23 -59.55 -33.29 16.35
N LEU A 24 -60.37 -32.49 17.04
CA LEU A 24 -60.10 -31.03 17.16
C LEU A 24 -58.78 -30.73 17.87
N PHE A 25 -58.49 -31.50 18.90
CA PHE A 25 -57.21 -31.39 19.63
C PHE A 25 -56.01 -31.77 18.76
N ALA A 26 -56.14 -32.82 17.94
CA ALA A 26 -55.09 -33.24 17.02
C ALA A 26 -54.85 -32.15 15.91
N GLU A 27 -55.91 -31.57 15.35
CA GLU A 27 -55.80 -30.46 14.40
C GLU A 27 -55.13 -29.22 15.03
N GLN A 28 -55.52 -28.86 16.25
CA GLN A 28 -54.88 -27.75 16.97
C GLN A 28 -53.42 -27.98 17.21
N GLN A 29 -53.03 -29.19 17.59
CA GLN A 29 -51.62 -29.57 17.75
C GLN A 29 -50.83 -29.50 16.46
N ALA A 30 -51.40 -29.94 15.32
CA ALA A 30 -50.78 -29.85 14.02
C ALA A 30 -50.54 -28.38 13.60
N ILE A 31 -51.52 -27.51 13.81
CA ILE A 31 -51.41 -26.05 13.56
C ILE A 31 -50.31 -25.43 14.44
N ILE A 32 -50.30 -25.76 15.72
CA ILE A 32 -49.27 -25.26 16.65
C ILE A 32 -47.87 -25.66 16.19
N GLN A 33 -47.74 -26.92 15.73
CA GLN A 33 -46.47 -27.45 15.27
C GLN A 33 -46.01 -26.76 13.97
N SER A 34 -46.92 -26.54 13.01
CA SER A 34 -46.58 -25.79 11.76
C SER A 34 -46.18 -24.35 12.06
N LEU A 35 -46.92 -23.66 12.93
CA LEU A 35 -46.60 -22.28 13.34
C LEU A 35 -45.24 -22.19 14.07
N LYS A 36 -44.91 -23.19 14.90
CA LYS A 36 -43.58 -23.25 15.53
C LYS A 36 -42.47 -23.41 14.50
N GLN A 37 -42.66 -24.25 13.48
CA GLN A 37 -41.71 -24.47 12.42
C GLN A 37 -41.50 -23.18 11.58
N GLU A 38 -42.58 -22.49 11.23
CA GLU A 38 -42.51 -21.20 10.51
C GLU A 38 -41.83 -20.12 11.35
N LEU A 39 -42.10 -20.07 12.65
CA LEU A 39 -41.45 -19.16 13.56
C LEU A 39 -39.93 -19.38 13.63
N GLU A 40 -39.51 -20.64 13.76
CA GLU A 40 -38.07 -21.01 13.80
C GLU A 40 -37.38 -20.71 12.46
N ALA A 41 -38.04 -21.00 11.32
CA ALA A 41 -37.54 -20.64 10.00
C ALA A 41 -37.40 -19.13 9.81
N SER A 42 -38.38 -18.36 10.29
CA SER A 42 -38.34 -16.90 10.27
C SER A 42 -37.23 -16.33 11.16
N LYS A 43 -37.08 -16.82 12.37
CA LYS A 43 -35.98 -16.45 13.28
C LYS A 43 -34.62 -16.74 12.66
N LYS A 44 -34.45 -17.90 12.02
CA LYS A 44 -33.21 -18.26 11.33
C LYS A 44 -32.89 -17.27 10.21
N LYS A 45 -33.87 -16.93 9.37
CA LYS A 45 -33.72 -15.91 8.33
C LYS A 45 -33.34 -14.53 8.90
N VAL A 46 -33.97 -14.13 10.00
CA VAL A 46 -33.64 -12.85 10.66
C VAL A 46 -32.21 -12.83 11.16
N ASN A 47 -31.73 -13.92 11.77
CA ASN A 47 -30.35 -14.02 12.22
C ASN A 47 -29.36 -13.98 11.05
N GLU A 48 -29.63 -14.71 9.98
CA GLU A 48 -28.81 -14.71 8.76
C GLU A 48 -28.71 -13.31 8.12
N LEU A 49 -29.84 -12.60 8.06
CA LEU A 49 -29.89 -11.22 7.58
C LEU A 49 -29.14 -10.26 8.50
N GLN A 50 -29.26 -10.41 9.81
CA GLN A 50 -28.52 -9.59 10.77
C GLN A 50 -27.01 -9.80 10.65
N ASP A 51 -26.55 -11.06 10.51
CA ASP A 51 -25.13 -11.36 10.32
C ASP A 51 -24.61 -10.82 8.99
N SER A 52 -25.42 -10.92 7.93
CA SER A 52 -25.09 -10.33 6.63
C SER A 52 -24.99 -8.80 6.71
N MET A 53 -25.91 -8.14 7.42
CA MET A 53 -25.87 -6.70 7.66
C MET A 53 -24.63 -6.29 8.47
N ARG A 54 -24.26 -7.04 9.51
CA ARG A 54 -23.05 -6.77 10.29
C ARG A 54 -21.80 -6.87 9.45
N ARG A 55 -21.70 -7.90 8.60
CA ARG A 55 -20.57 -8.06 7.66
C ARG A 55 -20.51 -6.90 6.67
N LEU A 56 -21.64 -6.57 6.06
CA LEU A 56 -21.72 -5.45 5.10
C LEU A 56 -21.36 -4.12 5.74
N ALA A 57 -21.78 -3.87 6.97
CA ALA A 57 -21.41 -2.66 7.70
C ALA A 57 -19.90 -2.60 7.97
N ALA A 58 -19.28 -3.72 8.37
CA ALA A 58 -17.83 -3.81 8.57
C ALA A 58 -17.06 -3.59 7.26
N ASP A 59 -17.51 -4.20 6.17
CA ASP A 59 -16.90 -4.04 4.84
C ASP A 59 -17.02 -2.60 4.34
N PHE A 60 -18.17 -1.97 4.59
CA PHE A 60 -18.39 -0.56 4.25
C PHE A 60 -17.47 0.37 5.03
N ASP A 61 -17.28 0.14 6.33
CA ASP A 61 -16.35 0.93 7.14
C ASP A 61 -14.90 0.75 6.69
N ASN A 62 -14.50 -0.46 6.35
CA ASN A 62 -13.18 -0.73 5.76
C ASN A 62 -12.99 -0.04 4.41
N TYR A 63 -13.99 -0.13 3.53
CA TYR A 63 -13.99 0.56 2.25
C TYR A 63 -13.87 2.08 2.41
N LYS A 64 -14.63 2.66 3.34
CA LYS A 64 -14.59 4.09 3.64
C LYS A 64 -13.20 4.56 4.09
N LYS A 65 -12.56 3.78 4.98
CA LYS A 65 -11.18 4.04 5.42
C LYS A 65 -10.18 3.94 4.28
N TRP A 66 -10.31 2.89 3.46
CA TRP A 66 -9.47 2.70 2.28
C TRP A 66 -9.66 3.84 1.28
N ALA A 67 -10.89 4.19 0.92
CA ALA A 67 -11.20 5.25 -0.02
C ALA A 67 -10.68 6.62 0.45
N ALA A 68 -10.77 6.92 1.75
CA ALA A 68 -10.19 8.14 2.32
C ALA A 68 -8.65 8.17 2.17
N LYS A 69 -7.98 7.05 2.44
CA LYS A 69 -6.53 6.93 2.28
C LYS A 69 -6.11 7.04 0.82
N GLU A 70 -6.84 6.39 -0.08
CA GLU A 70 -6.58 6.43 -1.52
C GLU A 70 -6.74 7.85 -2.06
N ARG A 71 -7.83 8.55 -1.68
CA ARG A 71 -8.01 9.95 -2.05
C ARG A 71 -6.84 10.83 -1.59
N GLN A 72 -6.38 10.63 -0.36
CA GLN A 72 -5.24 11.37 0.17
C GLN A 72 -3.95 11.08 -0.62
N THR A 73 -3.77 9.83 -1.06
CA THR A 73 -2.63 9.44 -1.90
C THR A 73 -2.72 10.09 -3.27
N ILE A 74 -3.89 10.05 -3.91
CA ILE A 74 -4.12 10.71 -5.21
C ILE A 74 -3.86 12.22 -5.12
N GLU A 75 -4.36 12.89 -4.10
CA GLU A 75 -4.12 14.33 -3.89
C GLU A 75 -2.63 14.65 -3.77
N ARG A 76 -1.85 13.79 -3.10
CA ARG A 76 -0.39 13.96 -2.95
C ARG A 76 0.40 13.69 -4.22
N THR A 77 -0.06 12.76 -5.06
CA THR A 77 0.65 12.33 -6.27
C THR A 77 0.09 12.92 -7.56
N ALA A 78 -1.01 13.69 -7.48
CA ALA A 78 -1.66 14.28 -8.66
C ALA A 78 -0.70 15.12 -9.51
N SER A 79 0.20 15.86 -8.87
CA SER A 79 1.20 16.70 -9.53
C SER A 79 2.43 15.92 -10.03
N GLU A 80 2.62 14.67 -9.62
CA GLU A 80 3.85 13.91 -9.89
C GLU A 80 4.20 13.82 -11.38
N SER A 81 3.24 13.41 -12.20
CA SER A 81 3.44 13.24 -13.65
C SER A 81 3.76 14.56 -14.35
N LEU A 82 3.12 15.64 -13.92
CA LEU A 82 3.36 16.97 -14.45
C LEU A 82 4.74 17.49 -14.05
N ILE A 83 5.06 17.42 -12.75
CA ILE A 83 6.35 17.88 -12.23
C ILE A 83 7.49 17.11 -12.87
N LYS A 84 7.35 15.77 -13.03
CA LYS A 84 8.35 14.94 -13.70
C LYS A 84 8.67 15.41 -15.12
N LYS A 85 7.65 15.81 -15.89
CA LYS A 85 7.85 16.38 -17.24
C LYS A 85 8.48 17.77 -17.19
N LEU A 86 8.18 18.57 -16.18
CA LEU A 86 8.74 19.90 -16.00
C LEU A 86 10.20 19.88 -15.53
N LEU A 87 10.67 18.77 -14.90
CA LEU A 87 12.06 18.66 -14.47
C LEU A 87 13.07 18.83 -15.61
N ASP A 88 12.78 18.30 -16.79
CA ASP A 88 13.69 18.42 -17.94
C ASP A 88 13.85 19.88 -18.37
N VAL A 89 12.78 20.65 -18.32
CA VAL A 89 12.81 22.11 -18.62
C VAL A 89 13.54 22.85 -17.51
N TYR A 90 13.30 22.49 -16.25
CA TYR A 90 13.95 23.08 -15.09
C TYR A 90 15.47 22.88 -15.13
N GLU A 91 15.93 21.65 -15.41
CA GLU A 91 17.36 21.32 -15.55
C GLU A 91 18.01 22.04 -16.73
N SER A 92 17.28 22.21 -17.84
CA SER A 92 17.75 22.94 -19.00
C SER A 92 17.97 24.44 -18.68
N LEU A 93 17.02 25.03 -17.93
CA LEU A 93 17.16 26.41 -17.43
C LEU A 93 18.33 26.54 -16.45
N GLU A 94 18.50 25.57 -15.54
CA GLU A 94 19.62 25.55 -14.59
C GLU A 94 20.96 25.51 -15.32
N LYS A 95 21.11 24.62 -16.31
CA LYS A 95 22.31 24.51 -17.14
C LYS A 95 22.59 25.84 -17.88
N ALA A 96 21.55 26.46 -18.44
CA ALA A 96 21.70 27.76 -19.12
C ALA A 96 22.21 28.83 -18.17
N VAL A 97 21.65 28.90 -16.95
CA VAL A 97 22.08 29.87 -15.92
C VAL A 97 23.50 29.55 -15.40
N CYS A 98 23.87 28.26 -15.26
CA CYS A 98 25.21 27.91 -14.83
C CYS A 98 26.30 28.16 -15.87
N THR A 99 26.03 27.86 -17.14
CA THR A 99 26.99 27.98 -18.22
C THR A 99 27.29 29.45 -18.51
N SER A 100 26.32 30.33 -18.34
CA SER A 100 26.47 31.78 -18.68
C SER A 100 27.14 32.59 -17.57
N LYS A 101 27.61 31.99 -16.47
CA LYS A 101 28.33 32.72 -15.40
C LYS A 101 29.60 33.42 -15.86
N ASN A 102 30.16 33.05 -17.01
CA ASN A 102 31.37 33.61 -17.57
C ASN A 102 31.11 34.64 -18.69
N THR A 103 29.86 34.91 -19.02
CA THR A 103 29.49 35.89 -20.06
C THR A 103 29.05 37.19 -19.38
N ALA A 104 29.50 38.33 -19.88
CA ALA A 104 29.22 39.66 -19.32
C ALA A 104 27.75 39.80 -18.93
N GLU A 105 27.49 40.45 -17.78
CA GLU A 105 26.16 40.75 -17.24
C GLU A 105 25.31 41.45 -18.31
N ASN A 106 24.47 40.67 -18.98
CA ASN A 106 23.49 41.18 -19.93
C ASN A 106 22.12 41.18 -19.20
N GLU A 107 21.34 42.24 -19.37
CA GLU A 107 19.98 42.38 -18.83
C GLU A 107 19.11 41.16 -19.18
N PHE A 108 19.28 40.61 -20.38
CA PHE A 108 18.60 39.38 -20.80
C PHE A 108 18.92 38.20 -19.90
N PHE A 109 20.19 38.03 -19.51
CA PHE A 109 20.61 36.93 -18.61
C PHE A 109 20.05 37.10 -17.19
N ASN A 110 20.01 38.33 -16.71
CA ASN A 110 19.35 38.60 -15.42
C ASN A 110 17.87 38.26 -15.44
N GLY A 111 17.17 38.50 -16.57
CA GLY A 111 15.79 38.07 -16.78
C GLY A 111 15.61 36.56 -16.68
N ILE A 112 16.47 35.79 -17.36
CA ILE A 112 16.43 34.30 -17.28
C ILE A 112 16.68 33.81 -15.86
N LYS A 113 17.64 34.41 -15.16
CA LYS A 113 17.93 34.05 -13.75
C LYS A 113 16.76 34.34 -12.82
N MET A 114 16.02 35.40 -13.06
CA MET A 114 14.79 35.69 -12.30
C MET A 114 13.69 34.64 -12.58
N ILE A 115 13.48 34.27 -13.84
CA ILE A 115 12.53 33.22 -14.23
C ILE A 115 12.92 31.91 -13.57
N TYR A 116 14.19 31.50 -13.60
CA TYR A 116 14.68 30.28 -12.95
C TYR A 116 14.42 30.30 -11.44
N LYS A 117 14.69 31.43 -10.78
CA LYS A 117 14.43 31.57 -9.34
C LYS A 117 12.94 31.41 -8.99
N GLU A 118 12.09 32.06 -9.77
CA GLU A 118 10.65 32.01 -9.55
C GLU A 118 10.12 30.60 -9.81
N PHE A 119 10.59 29.92 -10.87
CA PHE A 119 10.23 28.55 -11.17
C PHE A 119 10.69 27.59 -10.07
N SER A 120 11.92 27.76 -9.57
CA SER A 120 12.44 27.00 -8.41
C SER A 120 11.58 27.21 -7.15
N ARG A 121 11.11 28.46 -6.92
CA ARG A 121 10.25 28.79 -5.79
C ARG A 121 8.90 28.07 -5.88
N ILE A 122 8.30 28.06 -7.06
CA ILE A 122 7.03 27.37 -7.32
C ILE A 122 7.18 25.86 -7.10
N LEU A 123 8.21 25.24 -7.69
CA LEU A 123 8.45 23.81 -7.52
C LEU A 123 8.68 23.42 -6.04
N LYS A 124 9.40 24.25 -5.28
CA LYS A 124 9.58 24.05 -3.85
C LYS A 124 8.28 24.19 -3.07
N SER A 125 7.40 25.13 -3.44
CA SER A 125 6.09 25.26 -2.77
C SER A 125 5.18 24.06 -3.03
N GLU A 126 5.37 23.33 -4.14
CA GLU A 126 4.71 22.05 -4.43
C GLU A 126 5.36 20.85 -3.70
N GLY A 127 6.43 21.09 -2.94
CA GLY A 127 7.13 20.07 -2.17
C GLY A 127 8.24 19.35 -2.91
N LEU A 128 8.76 19.94 -4.01
CA LEU A 128 9.92 19.40 -4.71
C LEU A 128 11.21 19.75 -3.96
N GLU A 129 11.97 18.71 -3.59
CA GLU A 129 13.27 18.85 -2.91
C GLU A 129 14.35 18.04 -3.64
N PRO A 130 15.56 18.60 -3.83
CA PRO A 130 16.66 17.83 -4.39
C PRO A 130 17.17 16.79 -3.37
N ILE A 131 17.56 15.62 -3.86
CA ILE A 131 18.21 14.59 -3.06
C ILE A 131 19.68 14.97 -2.88
N PRO A 132 20.15 15.17 -1.63
CA PRO A 132 21.58 15.35 -1.41
C PRO A 132 22.30 14.04 -1.66
N SER A 133 23.30 14.05 -2.57
CA SER A 133 23.95 12.79 -2.99
C SER A 133 25.46 12.81 -2.77
N VAL A 134 26.18 13.79 -3.26
CA VAL A 134 27.67 13.79 -3.29
C VAL A 134 28.27 13.78 -1.89
N GLY A 135 29.22 12.84 -1.67
CA GLY A 135 29.91 12.65 -0.39
C GLY A 135 29.13 11.82 0.64
N LEU A 136 27.91 11.38 0.30
CA LEU A 136 27.10 10.53 1.17
C LEU A 136 27.21 9.04 0.76
N PRO A 137 26.91 8.11 1.67
CA PRO A 137 26.81 6.70 1.34
C PRO A 137 25.63 6.45 0.38
N LEU A 138 25.75 5.41 -0.44
CA LEU A 138 24.70 4.98 -1.37
C LEU A 138 23.43 4.57 -0.62
N ASP A 139 22.30 5.14 -1.02
CA ASP A 139 20.95 4.74 -0.59
C ASP A 139 20.21 4.18 -1.82
N VAL A 140 19.96 2.88 -1.85
CA VAL A 140 19.34 2.18 -2.98
C VAL A 140 17.94 2.71 -3.34
N TYR A 141 17.23 3.30 -2.37
CA TYR A 141 15.91 3.89 -2.63
C TYR A 141 15.96 5.27 -3.29
N LYS A 142 17.08 5.99 -3.12
CA LYS A 142 17.21 7.38 -3.58
C LYS A 142 18.20 7.53 -4.73
N HIS A 143 19.11 6.56 -4.92
CA HIS A 143 20.19 6.66 -5.88
C HIS A 143 20.17 5.50 -6.86
N GLU A 144 20.48 5.80 -8.11
CA GLU A 144 20.71 4.85 -9.21
C GLU A 144 22.19 4.89 -9.59
N VAL A 145 22.91 3.80 -9.37
CA VAL A 145 24.32 3.73 -9.71
C VAL A 145 24.49 3.52 -11.21
N LEU A 146 25.12 4.48 -11.90
CA LEU A 146 25.45 4.35 -13.31
C LEU A 146 26.83 3.75 -13.53
N MET A 147 27.78 4.08 -12.65
CA MET A 147 29.18 3.71 -12.79
C MET A 147 29.84 3.58 -11.42
N GLN A 148 30.83 2.69 -11.34
CA GLN A 148 31.73 2.59 -10.21
C GLN A 148 33.12 3.10 -10.65
N LYS A 149 33.78 3.86 -9.79
CA LYS A 149 35.13 4.40 -10.01
C LYS A 149 36.03 4.00 -8.85
N VAL A 150 37.21 3.46 -9.18
CA VAL A 150 38.19 3.10 -8.15
C VAL A 150 38.63 4.38 -7.43
N ASN A 151 38.42 4.40 -6.12
CA ASN A 151 38.89 5.46 -5.24
C ASN A 151 39.12 4.89 -3.84
N ASP A 152 40.40 4.84 -3.43
CA ASP A 152 40.84 4.30 -2.14
C ASP A 152 40.81 5.35 -1.00
N GLU A 153 40.57 6.65 -1.34
CA GLU A 153 40.57 7.75 -0.37
C GLU A 153 39.26 7.83 0.44
N VAL A 154 38.17 7.31 -0.11
CA VAL A 154 36.85 7.33 0.53
C VAL A 154 36.34 5.91 0.80
N PRO A 155 35.41 5.71 1.74
CA PRO A 155 34.78 4.40 1.95
C PRO A 155 34.15 3.87 0.66
N GLU A 156 34.05 2.55 0.55
CA GLU A 156 33.31 1.88 -0.53
C GLU A 156 31.85 2.34 -0.55
N ASP A 157 31.21 2.35 -1.72
CA ASP A 157 29.84 2.81 -1.92
C ASP A 157 29.56 4.28 -1.51
N THR A 158 30.61 5.10 -1.48
CA THR A 158 30.44 6.55 -1.30
C THR A 158 30.19 7.21 -2.66
N ILE A 159 29.21 8.12 -2.73
CA ILE A 159 28.86 8.85 -3.94
C ILE A 159 29.95 9.88 -4.24
N LEU A 160 30.67 9.68 -5.35
CA LEU A 160 31.73 10.57 -5.81
C LEU A 160 31.22 11.73 -6.64
N GLU A 161 30.24 11.43 -7.50
CA GLU A 161 29.71 12.41 -8.47
C GLU A 161 28.23 12.15 -8.73
N GLU A 162 27.48 13.21 -8.91
CA GLU A 162 26.08 13.19 -9.31
C GLU A 162 25.98 13.56 -10.79
N ILE A 163 25.66 12.60 -11.65
CA ILE A 163 25.51 12.81 -13.11
C ILE A 163 24.17 13.48 -13.43
N GLN A 164 23.12 13.06 -12.72
CA GLN A 164 21.78 13.62 -12.84
C GLN A 164 21.14 13.74 -11.46
N ARG A 165 20.62 14.92 -11.16
CA ARG A 165 20.00 15.18 -9.86
C ARG A 165 18.75 14.34 -9.63
N GLY A 166 18.66 13.79 -8.42
CA GLY A 166 17.46 13.18 -7.89
C GLY A 166 16.56 14.22 -7.21
N TYR A 167 15.26 13.93 -7.21
CA TYR A 167 14.27 14.78 -6.58
C TYR A 167 13.25 13.97 -5.79
N LEU A 168 12.89 14.52 -4.63
CA LEU A 168 11.76 14.08 -3.82
C LEU A 168 10.57 15.01 -4.11
N LEU A 169 9.37 14.45 -4.12
CA LEU A 169 8.12 15.21 -4.07
C LEU A 169 7.43 14.87 -2.74
N ASN A 170 7.46 15.82 -1.82
CA ASN A 170 7.09 15.61 -0.42
C ASN A 170 7.93 14.50 0.22
N THR A 171 7.39 13.28 0.36
CA THR A 171 8.07 12.12 0.97
C THR A 171 8.42 11.02 -0.04
N PHE A 172 8.04 11.17 -1.31
CA PHE A 172 8.22 10.15 -2.34
C PHE A 172 9.38 10.51 -3.27
N VAL A 173 10.15 9.50 -3.67
CA VAL A 173 11.19 9.68 -4.69
C VAL A 173 10.50 9.85 -6.05
N LEU A 174 10.53 11.08 -6.57
CA LEU A 174 10.01 11.40 -7.89
C LEU A 174 10.92 10.86 -9.00
N ARG A 175 12.23 11.01 -8.80
CA ARG A 175 13.28 10.50 -9.67
C ARG A 175 14.54 10.27 -8.82
N PRO A 176 15.15 9.06 -8.87
CA PRO A 176 16.41 8.80 -8.18
C PRO A 176 17.55 9.65 -8.77
N ALA A 177 18.54 9.97 -7.94
CA ALA A 177 19.76 10.61 -8.42
C ALA A 177 20.62 9.56 -9.12
N LYS A 178 21.14 9.89 -10.33
CA LYS A 178 22.09 9.04 -11.03
C LYS A 178 23.49 9.40 -10.62
N VAL A 179 24.19 8.43 -10.03
CA VAL A 179 25.44 8.67 -9.33
C VAL A 179 26.57 7.75 -9.78
N VAL A 180 27.79 8.23 -9.55
CA VAL A 180 29.01 7.44 -9.61
C VAL A 180 29.46 7.17 -8.19
N VAL A 181 29.70 5.90 -7.85
CA VAL A 181 30.12 5.50 -6.51
C VAL A 181 31.57 5.03 -6.50
N SER A 182 32.19 5.09 -5.31
CA SER A 182 33.52 4.57 -5.09
C SER A 182 33.53 3.05 -5.01
N GLN A 183 34.52 2.44 -5.59
CA GLN A 183 34.89 1.04 -5.42
C GLN A 183 36.32 0.98 -4.92
N LYS A 184 36.65 0.05 -4.03
CA LYS A 184 38.04 -0.18 -3.60
C LYS A 184 38.81 -0.90 -4.68
N SER A 185 40.11 -0.56 -4.81
CA SER A 185 41.01 -1.31 -5.67
C SER A 185 41.13 -2.74 -5.18
N ILE A 186 40.90 -3.73 -6.04
CA ILE A 186 41.18 -5.12 -5.77
C ILE A 186 42.70 -5.24 -5.77
N LYS A 187 43.32 -5.19 -4.60
CA LYS A 187 44.71 -5.65 -4.47
C LYS A 187 44.67 -7.16 -4.62
N GLU A 188 44.95 -7.67 -5.81
CA GLU A 188 45.21 -9.10 -6.00
C GLU A 188 46.31 -9.50 -5.02
N ASN A 189 45.97 -10.30 -4.02
CA ASN A 189 46.90 -11.05 -3.20
C ASN A 189 47.50 -12.17 -4.07
N VAL A 190 48.36 -11.80 -4.99
CA VAL A 190 49.32 -12.75 -5.62
C VAL A 190 50.47 -12.96 -4.64
N GLN A 191 50.19 -13.69 -3.58
CA GLN A 191 51.25 -14.25 -2.75
C GLN A 191 50.90 -15.69 -2.39
N ASN A 192 51.80 -16.59 -2.88
CA ASN A 192 52.04 -17.97 -2.42
C ASN A 192 51.15 -19.08 -3.00
N GLN A 193 51.44 -19.43 -4.27
CA GLN A 193 51.43 -20.82 -4.70
C GLN A 193 52.67 -21.12 -5.57
N ASP A 194 53.88 -20.99 -4.99
CA ASP A 194 55.08 -21.55 -5.57
C ASP A 194 56.03 -21.89 -4.41
N GLN A 195 55.84 -23.04 -3.77
CA GLN A 195 56.88 -23.80 -3.07
C GLN A 195 56.24 -25.06 -2.44
N GLU A 196 55.96 -26.05 -3.26
CA GLU A 196 56.05 -27.45 -2.86
C GLU A 196 56.47 -28.25 -4.10
N LYS A 197 57.79 -28.32 -4.30
CA LYS A 197 58.41 -29.40 -5.07
C LYS A 197 58.49 -30.65 -4.19
N PRO A 198 57.96 -31.79 -4.61
CA PRO A 198 58.31 -33.05 -3.94
C PRO A 198 59.73 -33.44 -4.30
N GLU A 199 60.57 -33.66 -3.27
CA GLU A 199 61.86 -34.29 -3.37
C GLU A 199 61.67 -35.73 -3.86
N GLU A 200 62.26 -36.05 -5.01
CA GLU A 200 62.46 -37.42 -5.47
C GLU A 200 63.47 -38.13 -4.57
N GLU A 201 63.00 -39.09 -3.80
CA GLU A 201 63.75 -40.07 -3.11
C GLU A 201 64.37 -41.02 -4.12
N LYS A 202 65.69 -40.89 -4.39
CA LYS A 202 66.54 -41.91 -5.00
C LYS A 202 67.02 -42.87 -3.90
N GLY A 203 66.34 -44.00 -3.77
CA GLY A 203 66.80 -45.19 -3.08
C GLY A 203 67.57 -46.11 -4.05
N GLY A 204 68.78 -46.44 -3.68
CA GLY A 204 69.66 -47.42 -4.31
C GLY A 204 69.23 -48.88 -4.06
#